data_8ed86f47d91f793dc3d3ed6f84738319
#
_entry.id   8ed86f47d91f793dc3d3ed6f84738319
#
_cell.length_a   1.000
_cell.length_b   1.000
_cell.length_c   1.000
_cell.angle_alpha   90.00
_cell.angle_beta   90.00
_cell.angle_gamma   90.00
#
_symmetry.space_group_name_H-M   'P 1'
#
loop_
_entity.id
_entity.type
_entity.pdbx_description
1 polymer ?
#
loop_
_entity_poly.entity_id
_entity_poly.type
_entity_poly.pdbx_seq_one_letter_code
_entity_poly.pdbx_strand_id
1 'polypeptide(L)'
;MGSEALLYGYTAVCVSMLIFNLLYYFSLTRRDRRMGRVSKRLQTQVDRQLARLRWGGAVERRHLLYLERKLSRGANLTAFERMMTQRREADGEAASELLEYERQIQPVILHLAVVYRRKEDIQAAYFAWFLARHQTNRHMELDGVQDILVDYMNQDSLYCRVNAFQALCRMG
;
A
#
# COMPACT_ATOMS: atom_id res chain seq x y z
N MET A 1 -36.11 45.11 3.68
CA MET A 1 -34.97 44.62 4.52
C MET A 1 -34.84 43.07 4.58
N GLY A 2 -35.94 42.28 4.51
CA GLY A 2 -35.81 40.81 4.58
C GLY A 2 -35.23 40.15 3.33
N SER A 3 -35.55 40.59 2.13
CA SER A 3 -35.10 40.02 0.87
C SER A 3 -33.60 40.22 0.58
N GLU A 4 -33.05 41.34 0.98
CA GLU A 4 -31.62 41.64 0.84
C GLU A 4 -30.77 40.78 1.77
N ALA A 5 -31.21 40.59 3.01
CA ALA A 5 -30.52 39.72 3.97
C ALA A 5 -30.50 38.26 3.50
N LEU A 6 -31.59 37.76 2.90
CA LEU A 6 -31.67 36.43 2.29
C LEU A 6 -30.72 36.32 1.10
N LEU A 7 -30.63 37.35 0.23
CA LEU A 7 -29.73 37.34 -0.89
C LEU A 7 -28.25 37.29 -0.46
N TYR A 8 -27.87 38.10 0.52
CA TYR A 8 -26.51 38.06 1.08
C TYR A 8 -26.19 36.74 1.74
N GLY A 9 -27.13 36.17 2.50
CA GLY A 9 -26.97 34.85 3.11
C GLY A 9 -26.74 33.75 2.07
N TYR A 10 -27.57 33.73 1.02
CA TYR A 10 -27.43 32.77 -0.08
C TYR A 10 -26.09 32.91 -0.80
N THR A 11 -25.69 34.15 -1.12
CA THR A 11 -24.41 34.45 -1.79
C THR A 11 -23.22 33.97 -0.91
N ALA A 12 -23.27 34.23 0.39
CA ALA A 12 -22.22 33.77 1.31
C ALA A 12 -22.08 32.27 1.34
N VAL A 13 -23.21 31.53 1.33
CA VAL A 13 -23.20 30.05 1.27
C VAL A 13 -22.59 29.54 -0.06
N CYS A 14 -23.00 30.14 -1.19
CA CYS A 14 -22.45 29.76 -2.50
C CYS A 14 -20.93 29.99 -2.58
N VAL A 15 -20.46 31.15 -2.12
CA VAL A 15 -19.02 31.47 -2.09
C VAL A 15 -18.28 30.54 -1.17
N SER A 16 -18.82 30.21 0.00
CA SER A 16 -18.24 29.26 0.94
C SER A 16 -18.09 27.83 0.32
N MET A 17 -19.15 27.37 -0.39
CA MET A 17 -19.10 26.09 -1.10
C MET A 17 -18.04 26.08 -2.22
N LEU A 18 -17.91 27.16 -2.97
CA LEU A 18 -16.88 27.28 -4.01
C LEU A 18 -15.47 27.23 -3.41
N ILE A 19 -15.23 27.99 -2.33
CA ILE A 19 -13.93 27.95 -1.63
C ILE A 19 -13.63 26.56 -1.12
N PHE A 20 -14.60 25.89 -0.47
CA PHE A 20 -14.44 24.52 0.02
C PHE A 20 -14.08 23.54 -1.11
N ASN A 21 -14.81 23.59 -2.22
CA ASN A 21 -14.54 22.73 -3.38
C ASN A 21 -13.16 22.98 -3.97
N LEU A 22 -12.72 24.24 -4.07
CA LEU A 22 -11.38 24.59 -4.53
C LEU A 22 -10.29 24.05 -3.59
N LEU A 23 -10.44 24.25 -2.29
CA LEU A 23 -9.50 23.74 -1.29
C LEU A 23 -9.43 22.21 -1.32
N TYR A 24 -10.58 21.55 -1.44
CA TYR A 24 -10.67 20.10 -1.57
C TYR A 24 -9.96 19.60 -2.83
N TYR A 25 -10.21 20.23 -3.98
CA TYR A 25 -9.54 19.90 -5.25
C TYR A 25 -8.02 20.08 -5.17
N PHE A 26 -7.55 21.21 -4.60
CA PHE A 26 -6.12 21.43 -4.38
C PHE A 26 -5.50 20.39 -3.44
N SER A 27 -6.20 20.00 -2.38
CA SER A 27 -5.75 18.97 -1.45
C SER A 27 -5.59 17.63 -2.15
N LEU A 28 -6.58 17.20 -2.94
CA LEU A 28 -6.52 15.97 -3.74
C LEU A 28 -5.35 16.01 -4.73
N THR A 29 -5.22 17.07 -5.50
CA THR A 29 -4.16 17.21 -6.51
C THR A 29 -2.77 17.20 -5.87
N ARG A 30 -2.60 17.82 -4.70
CA ARG A 30 -1.33 17.74 -3.94
C ARG A 30 -1.03 16.35 -3.45
N ARG A 31 -2.06 15.62 -2.98
CA ARG A 31 -1.93 14.22 -2.54
C ARG A 31 -1.53 13.32 -3.69
N ASP A 32 -2.17 13.45 -4.85
CA ASP A 32 -1.87 12.66 -6.05
C ASP A 32 -0.46 12.93 -6.58
N ARG A 33 -0.04 14.20 -6.65
CA ARG A 33 1.33 14.56 -7.04
C ARG A 33 2.38 14.02 -6.07
N ARG A 34 2.07 14.00 -4.76
CA ARG A 34 2.96 13.41 -3.75
C ARG A 34 3.05 11.90 -3.93
N MET A 35 1.91 11.23 -4.13
CA MET A 35 1.83 9.80 -4.36
C MET A 35 2.60 9.40 -5.63
N GLY A 36 2.40 10.13 -6.74
CA GLY A 36 3.12 9.90 -7.99
C GLY A 36 4.65 10.05 -7.84
N ARG A 37 5.13 11.02 -7.05
CA ARG A 37 6.57 11.16 -6.76
C ARG A 37 7.11 10.01 -5.93
N VAL A 38 6.35 9.52 -4.96
CA VAL A 38 6.74 8.35 -4.14
C VAL A 38 6.77 7.10 -5.00
N SER A 39 5.75 6.88 -5.81
CA SER A 39 5.67 5.74 -6.74
C SER A 39 6.86 5.71 -7.70
N LYS A 40 7.17 6.83 -8.36
CA LYS A 40 8.34 6.93 -9.26
C LYS A 40 9.66 6.62 -8.55
N ARG A 41 9.86 7.12 -7.32
CA ARG A 41 11.07 6.82 -6.55
C ARG A 41 11.16 5.35 -6.16
N LEU A 42 10.05 4.75 -5.73
CA LEU A 42 9.99 3.32 -5.43
C LEU A 42 10.30 2.50 -6.68
N GLN A 43 9.68 2.84 -7.82
CA GLN A 43 9.91 2.19 -9.10
C GLN A 43 11.40 2.22 -9.49
N THR A 44 12.03 3.39 -9.46
CA THR A 44 13.47 3.53 -9.78
C THR A 44 14.34 2.67 -8.86
N GLN A 45 14.00 2.57 -7.57
CA GLN A 45 14.76 1.75 -6.63
C GLN A 45 14.56 0.25 -6.89
N VAL A 46 13.32 -0.16 -7.17
CA VAL A 46 13.01 -1.57 -7.51
C VAL A 46 13.66 -1.95 -8.83
N ASP A 47 13.57 -1.11 -9.86
CA ASP A 47 14.20 -1.36 -11.18
C ASP A 47 15.71 -1.57 -11.07
N ARG A 48 16.36 -0.80 -10.19
CA ARG A 48 17.80 -1.00 -9.91
C ARG A 48 18.07 -2.37 -9.30
N GLN A 49 17.22 -2.84 -8.38
CA GLN A 49 17.40 -4.15 -7.78
C GLN A 49 17.08 -5.29 -8.77
N LEU A 50 16.04 -5.15 -9.57
CA LEU A 50 15.72 -6.11 -10.63
C LEU A 50 16.86 -6.22 -11.66
N ALA A 51 17.41 -5.09 -12.10
CA ALA A 51 18.59 -5.10 -12.97
C ALA A 51 19.76 -5.85 -12.33
N ARG A 52 19.95 -5.70 -11.02
CA ARG A 52 21.02 -6.38 -10.28
C ARG A 52 20.78 -7.91 -10.18
N LEU A 53 19.52 -8.32 -9.94
CA LEU A 53 19.14 -9.73 -9.93
C LEU A 53 19.34 -10.39 -11.28
N ARG A 54 19.06 -9.68 -12.39
CA ARG A 54 19.32 -10.14 -13.76
C ARG A 54 20.79 -10.50 -14.00
N TRP A 55 21.70 -9.85 -13.31
CA TRP A 55 23.14 -10.15 -13.37
C TRP A 55 23.60 -11.12 -12.27
N GLY A 56 22.68 -11.86 -11.64
CA GLY A 56 22.99 -12.84 -10.60
C GLY A 56 23.37 -12.24 -9.23
N GLY A 57 23.14 -10.95 -9.03
CA GLY A 57 23.34 -10.31 -7.73
C GLY A 57 22.17 -10.55 -6.78
N ALA A 58 22.33 -10.18 -5.49
CA ALA A 58 21.26 -10.18 -4.50
C ALA A 58 20.73 -8.76 -4.25
N VAL A 59 19.52 -8.66 -3.68
CA VAL A 59 18.92 -7.39 -3.24
C VAL A 59 19.78 -6.77 -2.14
N GLU A 60 20.08 -5.48 -2.28
CA GLU A 60 20.92 -4.77 -1.32
C GLU A 60 20.25 -4.63 0.04
N ARG A 61 20.99 -4.90 1.12
CA ARG A 61 20.51 -4.69 2.49
C ARG A 61 20.02 -3.25 2.74
N ARG A 62 20.67 -2.27 2.12
CA ARG A 62 20.25 -0.85 2.20
C ARG A 62 18.87 -0.65 1.59
N HIS A 63 18.53 -1.38 0.52
CA HIS A 63 17.21 -1.32 -0.10
C HIS A 63 16.15 -1.96 0.80
N LEU A 64 16.44 -3.08 1.45
CA LEU A 64 15.52 -3.71 2.41
C LEU A 64 15.19 -2.75 3.56
N LEU A 65 16.19 -2.14 4.18
CA LEU A 65 16.01 -1.13 5.23
C LEU A 65 15.25 0.12 4.74
N TYR A 66 15.46 0.52 3.50
CA TYR A 66 14.70 1.59 2.87
C TYR A 66 13.23 1.22 2.73
N LEU A 67 12.92 -0.01 2.27
CA LEU A 67 11.54 -0.50 2.15
C LEU A 67 10.86 -0.57 3.52
N GLU A 68 11.48 -1.15 4.53
CA GLU A 68 10.93 -1.22 5.89
C GLU A 68 10.49 0.16 6.38
N ARG A 69 11.37 1.15 6.29
CA ARG A 69 11.08 2.52 6.71
C ARG A 69 10.00 3.20 5.87
N LYS A 70 9.96 2.94 4.57
CA LYS A 70 9.03 3.61 3.66
C LYS A 70 7.66 2.95 3.68
N LEU A 71 7.61 1.62 3.61
CA LEU A 71 6.35 0.87 3.55
C LEU A 71 5.63 0.79 4.89
N SER A 72 6.30 1.13 5.99
CA SER A 72 5.61 1.32 7.29
C SER A 72 4.52 2.41 7.25
N ARG A 73 4.46 3.25 6.21
CA ARG A 73 3.38 4.22 5.98
C ARG A 73 2.38 3.67 4.96
N GLY A 74 1.09 3.57 5.33
CA GLY A 74 0.05 2.99 4.48
C GLY A 74 -0.02 3.57 3.07
N ALA A 75 0.11 4.90 2.92
CA ALA A 75 0.12 5.54 1.60
C ALA A 75 1.28 5.05 0.70
N ASN A 76 2.44 4.75 1.27
CA ASN A 76 3.57 4.24 0.51
C ASN A 76 3.40 2.75 0.19
N LEU A 77 2.76 1.98 1.09
CA LEU A 77 2.39 0.60 0.84
C LEU A 77 1.43 0.49 -0.35
N THR A 78 0.42 1.39 -0.41
CA THR A 78 -0.50 1.46 -1.56
C THR A 78 0.24 1.79 -2.87
N ALA A 79 1.20 2.72 -2.82
CA ALA A 79 2.00 3.06 -3.99
C ALA A 79 2.88 1.89 -4.44
N PHE A 80 3.45 1.16 -3.49
CA PHE A 80 4.26 -0.04 -3.76
C PHE A 80 3.41 -1.16 -4.36
N GLU A 81 2.25 -1.44 -3.77
CA GLU A 81 1.30 -2.44 -4.27
C GLU A 81 0.92 -2.18 -5.73
N ARG A 82 0.48 -0.95 -6.04
CA ARG A 82 0.14 -0.56 -7.42
C ARG A 82 1.30 -0.75 -8.39
N MET A 83 2.49 -0.33 -7.99
CA MET A 83 3.69 -0.46 -8.80
C MET A 83 4.02 -1.94 -9.07
N MET A 84 3.94 -2.80 -8.07
CA MET A 84 4.18 -4.24 -8.22
C MET A 84 3.12 -4.91 -9.11
N THR A 85 1.85 -4.55 -8.95
CA THR A 85 0.76 -5.05 -9.80
C THR A 85 0.97 -4.65 -11.26
N GLN A 86 1.24 -3.36 -11.53
CA GLN A 86 1.52 -2.87 -12.88
C GLN A 86 2.74 -3.57 -13.51
N ARG A 87 3.74 -3.89 -12.70
CA ARG A 87 4.94 -4.59 -13.17
C ARG A 87 4.63 -6.03 -13.56
N ARG A 88 3.85 -6.76 -12.75
CA ARG A 88 3.41 -8.12 -13.09
C ARG A 88 2.58 -8.15 -14.38
N GLU A 89 1.71 -7.17 -14.56
CA GLU A 89 0.90 -7.04 -15.79
C GLU A 89 1.77 -6.75 -17.02
N ALA A 90 2.85 -5.98 -16.87
CA ALA A 90 3.74 -5.60 -17.97
C ALA A 90 4.76 -6.68 -18.34
N ASP A 91 5.39 -7.29 -17.33
CA ASP A 91 6.51 -8.24 -17.53
C ASP A 91 6.03 -9.70 -17.56
N GLY A 92 4.73 -9.96 -17.31
CA GLY A 92 4.14 -11.28 -17.12
C GLY A 92 4.35 -11.81 -15.69
N GLU A 93 3.47 -12.69 -15.25
CA GLU A 93 3.51 -13.25 -13.89
C GLU A 93 4.75 -14.12 -13.62
N ALA A 94 5.41 -14.58 -14.68
CA ALA A 94 6.53 -15.51 -14.61
C ALA A 94 7.92 -14.86 -14.77
N ALA A 95 8.02 -13.54 -14.68
CA ALA A 95 9.34 -12.89 -14.73
C ALA A 95 10.21 -13.36 -13.56
N SER A 96 11.22 -14.17 -13.84
CA SER A 96 12.08 -14.82 -12.84
C SER A 96 12.73 -13.83 -11.87
N GLU A 97 13.11 -12.66 -12.38
CA GLU A 97 13.72 -11.61 -11.56
C GLU A 97 12.72 -10.98 -10.58
N LEU A 98 11.44 -10.88 -10.97
CA LEU A 98 10.41 -10.32 -10.10
C LEU A 98 10.07 -11.29 -8.97
N LEU A 99 9.95 -12.58 -9.28
CA LEU A 99 9.73 -13.64 -8.30
C LEU A 99 10.90 -13.71 -7.31
N GLU A 100 12.13 -13.66 -7.80
CA GLU A 100 13.32 -13.66 -6.95
C GLU A 100 13.39 -12.39 -6.08
N TYR A 101 13.03 -11.23 -6.63
CA TYR A 101 12.92 -10.00 -5.86
C TYR A 101 11.88 -10.13 -4.72
N GLU A 102 10.69 -10.65 -5.03
CA GLU A 102 9.63 -10.88 -4.05
C GLU A 102 10.10 -11.83 -2.95
N ARG A 103 10.80 -12.90 -3.31
CA ARG A 103 11.40 -13.82 -2.35
C ARG A 103 12.39 -13.12 -1.41
N GLN A 104 13.27 -12.28 -1.95
CA GLN A 104 14.29 -11.61 -1.15
C GLN A 104 13.75 -10.47 -0.27
N ILE A 105 12.57 -9.91 -0.56
CA ILE A 105 11.93 -8.90 0.30
C ILE A 105 11.00 -9.51 1.36
N GLN A 106 10.82 -10.83 1.40
CA GLN A 106 9.96 -11.50 2.40
C GLN A 106 10.25 -11.06 3.85
N PRO A 107 11.51 -10.93 4.31
CA PRO A 107 11.80 -10.46 5.66
C PRO A 107 11.24 -9.06 5.95
N VAL A 108 11.21 -8.19 4.92
CA VAL A 108 10.60 -6.85 5.05
C VAL A 108 9.09 -6.97 5.24
N ILE A 109 8.44 -7.86 4.49
CA ILE A 109 6.99 -8.08 4.59
C ILE A 109 6.62 -8.64 5.95
N LEU A 110 7.38 -9.60 6.48
CA LEU A 110 7.22 -10.12 7.83
C LEU A 110 7.37 -9.04 8.91
N HIS A 111 8.40 -8.22 8.80
CA HIS A 111 8.59 -7.09 9.69
C HIS A 111 7.41 -6.11 9.63
N LEU A 112 6.93 -5.79 8.43
CA LEU A 112 5.78 -4.92 8.24
C LEU A 112 4.49 -5.52 8.83
N ALA A 113 4.30 -6.83 8.78
CA ALA A 113 3.16 -7.50 9.38
C ALA A 113 3.09 -7.23 10.90
N VAL A 114 4.23 -7.32 11.59
CA VAL A 114 4.34 -6.99 13.02
C VAL A 114 4.10 -5.49 13.26
N VAL A 115 4.62 -4.62 12.39
CA VAL A 115 4.43 -3.17 12.51
C VAL A 115 2.95 -2.79 12.32
N TYR A 116 2.29 -3.37 11.32
CA TYR A 116 0.89 -3.06 11.00
C TYR A 116 -0.09 -3.65 12.01
N ARG A 117 0.26 -4.73 12.71
CA ARG A 117 -0.52 -5.27 13.83
C ARG A 117 -0.77 -4.24 14.94
N ARG A 118 0.17 -3.32 15.14
CA ARG A 118 0.11 -2.28 16.18
C ARG A 118 -0.51 -0.96 15.70
N LYS A 119 -1.02 -0.93 14.47
CA LYS A 119 -1.61 0.27 13.88
C LYS A 119 -3.12 0.27 14.00
N GLU A 120 -3.70 1.41 13.60
CA GLU A 120 -5.16 1.56 13.50
C GLU A 120 -5.78 0.47 12.63
N ASP A 121 -6.96 0.03 12.97
CA ASP A 121 -7.70 -1.08 12.35
C ASP A 121 -7.76 -0.99 10.83
N ILE A 122 -7.98 0.22 10.28
CA ILE A 122 -8.03 0.43 8.83
C ILE A 122 -6.68 0.13 8.17
N GLN A 123 -5.59 0.48 8.82
CA GLN A 123 -4.24 0.23 8.28
C GLN A 123 -3.86 -1.25 8.39
N ALA A 124 -4.24 -1.89 9.49
CA ALA A 124 -4.07 -3.33 9.69
C ALA A 124 -4.90 -4.12 8.68
N ALA A 125 -6.18 -3.75 8.49
CA ALA A 125 -7.07 -4.37 7.51
C ALA A 125 -6.54 -4.21 6.06
N TYR A 126 -6.01 -3.04 5.73
CA TYR A 126 -5.38 -2.82 4.42
C TYR A 126 -4.14 -3.70 4.23
N PHE A 127 -3.32 -3.87 5.28
CA PHE A 127 -2.14 -4.73 5.20
C PHE A 127 -2.54 -6.20 5.06
N ALA A 128 -3.57 -6.67 5.78
CA ALA A 128 -4.12 -8.01 5.60
C ALA A 128 -4.63 -8.24 4.16
N TRP A 129 -5.33 -7.26 3.59
CA TRP A 129 -5.74 -7.28 2.18
C TRP A 129 -4.54 -7.33 1.23
N PHE A 130 -3.50 -6.53 1.50
CA PHE A 130 -2.25 -6.55 0.73
C PHE A 130 -1.63 -7.96 0.74
N LEU A 131 -1.52 -8.59 1.91
CA LEU A 131 -1.03 -9.96 2.03
C LEU A 131 -1.90 -10.94 1.23
N ALA A 132 -3.23 -10.88 1.37
CA ALA A 132 -4.15 -11.73 0.63
C ALA A 132 -3.97 -11.65 -0.88
N ARG A 133 -3.69 -10.44 -1.40
CA ARG A 133 -3.52 -10.20 -2.84
C ARG A 133 -2.16 -10.65 -3.36
N HIS A 134 -1.10 -10.47 -2.59
CA HIS A 134 0.26 -10.79 -3.04
C HIS A 134 0.69 -12.22 -2.78
N GLN A 135 0.03 -12.94 -1.88
CA GLN A 135 0.27 -14.36 -1.64
C GLN A 135 -0.43 -15.29 -2.64
N THR A 136 -1.26 -14.75 -3.53
CA THR A 136 -1.92 -15.55 -4.58
C THR A 136 -0.91 -16.25 -5.51
N ASN A 137 0.32 -15.80 -5.54
CA ASN A 137 1.43 -16.47 -6.21
C ASN A 137 2.11 -17.39 -5.19
N ARG A 138 1.86 -18.68 -5.28
CA ARG A 138 2.32 -19.82 -4.47
C ARG A 138 3.83 -19.92 -4.15
N HIS A 139 4.60 -18.87 -4.36
CA HIS A 139 6.05 -18.84 -4.21
C HIS A 139 6.56 -18.06 -3.00
N MET A 140 5.66 -17.43 -2.24
CA MET A 140 6.04 -16.80 -0.98
C MET A 140 5.73 -17.76 0.17
N GLU A 141 6.68 -18.62 0.49
CA GLU A 141 6.69 -19.38 1.73
C GLU A 141 6.96 -18.41 2.90
N LEU A 142 5.91 -17.71 3.32
CA LEU A 142 5.98 -16.83 4.48
C LEU A 142 5.64 -17.64 5.74
N ASP A 143 6.54 -18.54 6.11
CA ASP A 143 6.50 -19.17 7.43
C ASP A 143 6.36 -18.07 8.50
N GLY A 144 5.37 -18.15 9.34
CA GLY A 144 5.07 -17.16 10.36
C GLY A 144 4.08 -16.06 9.95
N VAL A 145 3.72 -15.88 8.67
CA VAL A 145 2.60 -15.00 8.30
C VAL A 145 1.27 -15.59 8.74
N GLN A 146 1.15 -16.90 8.76
CA GLN A 146 -0.06 -17.60 9.23
C GLN A 146 -0.40 -17.20 10.65
N ASP A 147 0.57 -17.25 11.57
CA ASP A 147 0.36 -16.83 12.97
C ASP A 147 -0.06 -15.38 13.09
N ILE A 148 0.54 -14.50 12.28
CA ILE A 148 0.18 -13.08 12.25
C ILE A 148 -1.22 -12.87 11.68
N LEU A 149 -1.61 -13.62 10.67
CA LEU A 149 -2.97 -13.55 10.11
C LEU A 149 -4.02 -14.09 11.09
N VAL A 150 -3.69 -15.12 11.87
CA VAL A 150 -4.54 -15.60 12.97
C VAL A 150 -4.72 -14.50 14.02
N ASP A 151 -3.64 -13.78 14.37
CA ASP A 151 -3.74 -12.62 15.26
C ASP A 151 -4.65 -11.51 14.67
N TYR A 152 -4.57 -11.27 13.37
CA TYR A 152 -5.46 -10.31 12.70
C TYR A 152 -6.93 -10.75 12.68
N MET A 153 -7.20 -12.05 12.67
CA MET A 153 -8.56 -12.58 12.81
C MET A 153 -9.15 -12.33 14.21
N ASN A 154 -8.33 -12.13 15.22
CA ASN A 154 -8.73 -11.84 16.58
C ASN A 154 -8.89 -10.34 16.89
N GLN A 155 -8.68 -9.45 15.90
CA GLN A 155 -8.90 -8.02 16.07
C GLN A 155 -10.39 -7.64 16.00
N ASP A 156 -10.75 -6.52 16.60
CA ASP A 156 -12.16 -6.06 16.67
C ASP A 156 -12.72 -5.66 15.30
N SER A 157 -11.87 -5.20 14.40
CA SER A 157 -12.26 -4.76 13.06
C SER A 157 -12.72 -5.92 12.17
N LEU A 158 -13.99 -5.89 11.76
CA LEU A 158 -14.56 -6.87 10.83
C LEU A 158 -13.76 -6.93 9.51
N TYR A 159 -13.34 -5.78 8.99
CA TYR A 159 -12.55 -5.72 7.74
C TYR A 159 -11.20 -6.40 7.90
N CYS A 160 -10.55 -6.25 9.06
CA CYS A 160 -9.29 -6.91 9.35
C CYS A 160 -9.48 -8.43 9.38
N ARG A 161 -10.50 -8.92 10.08
CA ARG A 161 -10.83 -10.36 10.18
C ARG A 161 -11.13 -10.99 8.83
N VAL A 162 -11.99 -10.34 8.03
CA VAL A 162 -12.37 -10.86 6.70
C VAL A 162 -11.16 -10.93 5.76
N ASN A 163 -10.33 -9.89 5.73
CA ASN A 163 -9.14 -9.86 4.88
C ASN A 163 -8.08 -10.89 5.34
N ALA A 164 -7.89 -11.05 6.64
CA ALA A 164 -7.00 -12.07 7.19
C ALA A 164 -7.48 -13.48 6.88
N PHE A 165 -8.78 -13.74 7.03
CA PHE A 165 -9.37 -15.02 6.65
C PHE A 165 -9.21 -15.32 5.15
N GLN A 166 -9.46 -14.33 4.28
CA GLN A 166 -9.23 -14.50 2.85
C GLN A 166 -7.77 -14.78 2.52
N ALA A 167 -6.85 -14.15 3.24
CA ALA A 167 -5.41 -14.42 3.07
C ALA A 167 -5.08 -15.87 3.44
N LEU A 168 -5.56 -16.34 4.60
CA LEU A 168 -5.36 -17.72 5.05
C LEU A 168 -5.95 -18.75 4.08
N CYS A 169 -7.17 -18.54 3.58
CA CYS A 169 -7.79 -19.44 2.60
C CYS A 169 -7.03 -19.53 1.27
N ARG A 170 -6.23 -18.54 0.93
CA ARG A 170 -5.40 -18.55 -0.29
C ARG A 170 -4.03 -19.19 -0.07
N MET A 171 -3.63 -19.32 1.18
CA MET A 171 -2.35 -19.97 1.57
C MET A 171 -2.48 -21.48 1.73
N GLY A 172 -3.68 -21.97 2.09
CA GLY A 172 -3.98 -23.41 2.22
C GLY A 172 -4.45 -24.01 0.94
#